data_84e97902d287e982b4253aae07cb9071
#
_entry.id   84e97902d287e982b4253aae07cb9071
#
_cell.length_a   1.000
_cell.length_b   1.000
_cell.length_c   1.000
_cell.angle_alpha   90.00
_cell.angle_beta   90.00
_cell.angle_gamma   90.00
#
_symmetry.space_group_name_H-M   'P 1'
#
loop_
_entity.id
_entity.type
_entity.pdbx_description
1 polymer ?
#
loop_
_entity_poly.entity_id
_entity_poly.type
_entity_poly.pdbx_seq_one_letter_code
_entity_poly.pdbx_strand_id
1 'polypeptide(L)'
;MQLGASLPVGDIGTGPTVVRDYAQTLEGMGFDYIQAPDHVLGGNPAGHKDKARVGTSVTAYHDPFVLFSFIAGCTNKIGFAPGVLILAQRQAVLVAKQAASLDELSGGRL
;
A
#
# COMPACT_ATOMS: atom_id res chain seq x y z
N MET A 1 20.87 -4.97 5.94
CA MET A 1 19.88 -5.49 4.96
C MET A 1 18.51 -5.14 5.51
N GLN A 2 17.64 -4.56 4.71
CA GLN A 2 16.26 -4.30 5.13
C GLN A 2 15.35 -5.40 4.63
N LEU A 3 14.41 -5.82 5.47
CA LEU A 3 13.43 -6.86 5.18
C LEU A 3 12.03 -6.24 5.08
N GLY A 4 11.41 -6.33 3.90
CA GLY A 4 10.05 -5.85 3.68
C GLY A 4 9.06 -6.97 3.43
N ALA A 5 7.79 -6.71 3.68
CA ALA A 5 6.69 -7.60 3.34
C ALA A 5 5.66 -6.90 2.45
N SER A 6 5.15 -7.61 1.46
CA SER A 6 4.05 -7.11 0.63
C SER A 6 2.72 -7.31 1.35
N LEU A 7 1.84 -6.30 1.30
CA LEU A 7 0.48 -6.44 1.84
C LEU A 7 -0.38 -7.28 0.87
N PRO A 8 -0.79 -8.49 1.24
CA PRO A 8 -1.49 -9.41 0.35
C PRO A 8 -3.01 -9.16 0.37
N VAL A 9 -3.44 -7.96 -0.03
CA VAL A 9 -4.85 -7.53 0.04
C VAL A 9 -5.84 -8.46 -0.66
N GLY A 10 -5.38 -9.15 -1.72
CA GLY A 10 -6.21 -10.13 -2.42
C GLY A 10 -6.52 -11.39 -1.59
N ASP A 11 -5.68 -11.71 -0.63
CA ASP A 11 -5.78 -12.94 0.17
C ASP A 11 -6.40 -12.69 1.55
N ILE A 12 -6.01 -11.59 2.20
CA ILE A 12 -6.45 -11.28 3.57
C ILE A 12 -7.63 -10.30 3.62
N GLY A 13 -7.96 -9.65 2.51
CA GLY A 13 -8.99 -8.62 2.44
C GLY A 13 -8.49 -7.22 2.77
N THR A 14 -9.40 -6.25 2.68
CA THR A 14 -9.09 -4.81 2.77
C THR A 14 -9.70 -4.14 4.01
N GLY A 15 -10.30 -4.92 4.91
CA GLY A 15 -10.94 -4.37 6.10
C GLY A 15 -9.94 -3.72 7.08
N PRO A 16 -10.35 -2.69 7.82
CA PRO A 16 -9.43 -1.92 8.67
C PRO A 16 -8.78 -2.77 9.77
N THR A 17 -9.52 -3.70 10.35
CA THR A 17 -9.01 -4.60 11.40
C THR A 17 -7.89 -5.49 10.84
N VAL A 18 -8.13 -6.11 9.69
CA VAL A 18 -7.16 -7.03 9.05
C VAL A 18 -5.90 -6.28 8.67
N VAL A 19 -6.03 -5.11 8.05
CA VAL A 19 -4.89 -4.28 7.65
C VAL A 19 -4.07 -3.84 8.87
N ARG A 20 -4.72 -3.38 9.94
CA ARG A 20 -4.06 -3.00 11.18
C ARG A 20 -3.31 -4.19 11.80
N ASP A 21 -3.99 -5.32 11.98
CA ASP A 21 -3.44 -6.48 12.66
C ASP A 21 -2.26 -7.08 11.89
N TYR A 22 -2.33 -7.08 10.55
CA TYR A 22 -1.22 -7.46 9.69
C TYR A 22 0.00 -6.54 9.88
N ALA A 23 -0.22 -5.22 9.83
CA ALA A 23 0.86 -4.24 9.98
C ALA A 23 1.53 -4.31 11.36
N GLN A 24 0.73 -4.41 12.42
CA GLN A 24 1.25 -4.55 13.80
C GLN A 24 1.98 -5.87 14.01
N THR A 25 1.52 -6.95 13.38
CA THR A 25 2.21 -8.25 13.42
C THR A 25 3.58 -8.17 12.75
N LEU A 26 3.67 -7.59 11.54
CA LEU A 26 4.95 -7.40 10.86
C LEU A 26 5.92 -6.53 11.66
N GLU A 27 5.42 -5.44 12.23
CA GLU A 27 6.22 -4.57 13.11
C GLU A 27 6.73 -5.35 14.32
N GLY A 28 5.89 -6.15 14.95
CA GLY A 28 6.27 -7.00 16.10
C GLY A 28 7.27 -8.10 15.72
N MET A 29 7.26 -8.59 14.49
CA MET A 29 8.22 -9.56 13.95
C MET A 29 9.55 -8.91 13.52
N GLY A 30 9.65 -7.58 13.52
CA GLY A 30 10.86 -6.84 13.17
C GLY A 30 11.07 -6.63 11.66
N PHE A 31 10.01 -6.63 10.87
CA PHE A 31 10.11 -6.19 9.48
C PHE A 31 10.39 -4.69 9.41
N ASP A 32 11.22 -4.29 8.44
CA ASP A 32 11.62 -2.89 8.28
C ASP A 32 10.55 -2.07 7.54
N TYR A 33 9.85 -2.66 6.56
CA TYR A 33 8.82 -1.94 5.80
C TYR A 33 7.70 -2.83 5.25
N ILE A 34 6.56 -2.19 4.98
CA ILE A 34 5.41 -2.76 4.26
C ILE A 34 5.40 -2.18 2.85
N GLN A 35 5.27 -3.06 1.86
CA GLN A 35 5.05 -2.69 0.47
C GLN A 35 3.58 -2.86 0.11
N ALA A 36 3.02 -1.91 -0.65
CA ALA A 36 1.70 -2.03 -1.24
C ALA A 36 1.68 -1.60 -2.71
N PRO A 37 0.93 -2.31 -3.58
CA PRO A 37 0.76 -1.92 -4.97
C PRO A 37 -0.15 -0.71 -5.12
N ASP A 38 -0.01 -0.02 -6.26
CA ASP A 38 -0.87 1.08 -6.66
C ASP A 38 -1.74 0.67 -7.86
N HIS A 39 -3.04 0.67 -7.67
CA HIS A 39 -4.02 0.50 -8.74
C HIS A 39 -5.11 1.56 -8.58
N VAL A 40 -4.98 2.67 -9.35
CA VAL A 40 -6.00 3.72 -9.36
C VAL A 40 -7.29 3.21 -9.99
N LEU A 41 -7.15 2.45 -11.09
CA LEU A 41 -8.25 1.79 -11.78
C LEU A 41 -7.90 0.33 -12.04
N GLY A 42 -8.79 -0.57 -11.68
CA GLY A 42 -8.67 -1.99 -12.01
C GLY A 42 -8.98 -2.24 -13.49
N GLY A 43 -8.23 -3.15 -14.11
CA GLY A 43 -8.46 -3.55 -15.49
C GLY A 43 -9.78 -4.33 -15.66
N ASN A 44 -10.43 -4.19 -16.83
CA ASN A 44 -11.61 -4.99 -17.15
C ASN A 44 -11.20 -6.47 -17.38
N PRO A 45 -11.67 -7.43 -16.56
CA PRO A 45 -11.28 -8.83 -16.68
C PRO A 45 -11.64 -9.46 -18.04
N ALA A 46 -12.67 -8.95 -18.71
CA ALA A 46 -13.11 -9.49 -20.00
C ALA A 46 -12.15 -9.13 -21.15
N GLY A 47 -11.36 -8.06 -21.00
CA GLY A 47 -10.42 -7.59 -22.01
C GLY A 47 -9.00 -8.16 -21.90
N HIS A 48 -8.68 -8.90 -20.83
CA HIS A 48 -7.33 -9.40 -20.60
C HIS A 48 -7.24 -10.92 -20.72
N LYS A 49 -6.30 -11.41 -21.54
CA LYS A 49 -6.04 -12.85 -21.72
C LYS A 49 -5.45 -13.50 -20.46
N ASP A 50 -4.71 -12.72 -19.67
CA ASP A 50 -4.07 -13.19 -18.44
C ASP A 50 -4.71 -12.48 -17.21
N LYS A 51 -5.82 -13.04 -16.76
CA LYS A 51 -6.63 -12.49 -15.66
C LYS A 51 -5.91 -12.49 -14.30
N ALA A 52 -4.87 -13.31 -14.15
CA ALA A 52 -4.15 -13.48 -12.88
C ALA A 52 -3.10 -12.38 -12.63
N ARG A 53 -2.65 -11.69 -13.68
CA ARG A 53 -1.54 -10.72 -13.61
C ARG A 53 -1.96 -9.26 -13.51
N VAL A 54 -3.23 -8.97 -13.74
CA VAL A 54 -3.73 -7.60 -13.75
C VAL A 54 -4.65 -7.42 -12.56
N GLY A 55 -4.38 -6.43 -11.72
CA GLY A 55 -5.34 -5.99 -10.73
C GLY A 55 -6.65 -5.67 -11.42
N THR A 56 -7.65 -6.49 -11.22
CA THR A 56 -8.93 -6.39 -11.91
C THR A 56 -9.87 -5.45 -11.16
N SER A 57 -10.91 -4.97 -11.84
CA SER A 57 -11.95 -4.15 -11.22
C SER A 57 -12.71 -4.83 -10.07
N VAL A 58 -12.52 -6.14 -9.89
CA VAL A 58 -13.09 -6.91 -8.76
C VAL A 58 -12.11 -7.11 -7.61
N THR A 59 -10.82 -6.79 -7.80
CA THR A 59 -9.83 -6.84 -6.74
C THR A 59 -9.81 -5.48 -6.03
N ALA A 60 -10.15 -5.47 -4.75
CA ALA A 60 -10.13 -4.25 -3.96
C ALA A 60 -8.68 -3.88 -3.61
N TYR A 61 -8.26 -2.70 -4.04
CA TYR A 61 -6.99 -2.09 -3.65
C TYR A 61 -7.28 -0.76 -2.96
N HIS A 62 -6.52 -0.47 -1.92
CA HIS A 62 -6.49 0.87 -1.36
C HIS A 62 -5.52 1.77 -2.13
N ASP A 63 -5.78 3.08 -2.15
CA ASP A 63 -4.77 4.05 -2.51
C ASP A 63 -3.58 3.92 -1.53
N PRO A 64 -2.33 3.80 -2.02
CA PRO A 64 -1.19 3.53 -1.15
C PRO A 64 -0.93 4.63 -0.11
N PHE A 65 -1.13 5.91 -0.44
CA PHE A 65 -0.93 6.99 0.53
C PHE A 65 -1.99 6.99 1.63
N VAL A 66 -3.25 6.71 1.27
CA VAL A 66 -4.35 6.56 2.26
C VAL A 66 -4.10 5.35 3.15
N LEU A 67 -3.74 4.21 2.55
CA LEU A 67 -3.42 2.98 3.26
C LEU A 67 -2.26 3.17 4.25
N PHE A 68 -1.15 3.73 3.79
CA PHE A 68 0.02 3.96 4.63
C PHE A 68 -0.24 5.01 5.73
N SER A 69 -1.07 6.01 5.46
CA SER A 69 -1.48 6.96 6.51
C SER A 69 -2.30 6.28 7.60
N PHE A 70 -3.20 5.36 7.22
CA PHE A 70 -3.94 4.55 8.18
C PHE A 70 -2.99 3.66 9.01
N ILE A 71 -2.06 2.97 8.35
CA ILE A 71 -1.08 2.11 9.03
C ILE A 71 -0.15 2.93 9.92
N ALA A 72 0.27 4.11 9.47
CA ALA A 72 1.11 5.02 10.26
C ALA A 72 0.45 5.43 11.57
N GLY A 73 -0.87 5.58 11.58
CA GLY A 73 -1.64 5.90 12.78
C GLY A 73 -1.78 4.75 13.79
N CYS A 74 -1.44 3.52 13.41
CA CYS A 74 -1.56 2.34 14.28
C CYS A 74 -0.25 1.54 14.45
N THR A 75 0.88 2.06 13.95
CA THR A 75 2.24 1.50 14.07
C THR A 75 3.24 2.58 14.45
N ASN A 76 4.44 2.20 14.92
CA ASN A 76 5.42 3.15 15.43
C ASN A 76 6.78 3.13 14.72
N LYS A 77 7.14 2.03 14.05
CA LYS A 77 8.49 1.82 13.50
C LYS A 77 8.53 1.39 12.05
N ILE A 78 7.57 0.55 11.63
CA ILE A 78 7.57 -0.04 10.30
C ILE A 78 7.45 1.05 9.23
N GLY A 79 8.29 0.98 8.20
CA GLY A 79 8.32 1.91 7.08
C GLY A 79 7.33 1.54 5.97
N PHE A 80 7.25 2.38 4.97
CA PHE A 80 6.29 2.25 3.86
C PHE A 80 6.99 2.36 2.51
N ALA A 81 6.67 1.47 1.59
CA ALA A 81 7.22 1.50 0.24
C ALA A 81 6.13 1.23 -0.81
N PRO A 82 5.76 2.21 -1.65
CA PRO A 82 4.90 1.91 -2.79
C PRO A 82 5.60 0.95 -3.76
N GLY A 83 4.93 -0.11 -4.13
CA GLY A 83 5.59 -1.06 -4.99
C GLY A 83 4.71 -1.62 -6.12
N VAL A 84 4.55 -0.88 -7.18
CA VAL A 84 5.11 0.42 -7.57
C VAL A 84 4.06 1.51 -7.51
N LEU A 85 4.45 2.80 -7.54
CA LEU A 85 3.52 3.91 -7.72
C LEU A 85 3.34 4.19 -9.21
N ILE A 86 2.09 4.16 -9.70
CA ILE A 86 1.78 4.41 -11.12
C ILE A 86 1.64 5.92 -11.35
N LEU A 87 2.76 6.64 -11.41
CA LEU A 87 2.78 8.10 -11.56
C LEU A 87 2.05 8.61 -12.80
N ALA A 88 2.02 7.83 -13.89
CA ALA A 88 1.31 8.19 -15.12
C ALA A 88 -0.20 8.35 -14.94
N GLN A 89 -0.78 7.79 -13.88
CA GLN A 89 -2.20 7.89 -13.55
C GLN A 89 -2.49 8.95 -12.46
N ARG A 90 -1.48 9.73 -12.04
CA ARG A 90 -1.58 10.64 -10.91
C ARG A 90 -1.10 12.05 -11.26
N GLN A 91 -1.64 13.04 -10.56
CA GLN A 91 -1.08 14.39 -10.61
C GLN A 91 0.21 14.46 -9.78
N ALA A 92 1.33 14.78 -10.42
CA ALA A 92 2.64 14.79 -9.76
C ALA A 92 2.72 15.70 -8.53
N VAL A 93 2.11 16.90 -8.59
CA VAL A 93 2.08 17.85 -7.47
C VAL A 93 1.29 17.28 -6.28
N LEU A 94 0.18 16.59 -6.54
CA LEU A 94 -0.61 15.96 -5.48
C LEU A 94 0.17 14.80 -4.84
N VAL A 95 0.82 13.98 -5.65
CA VAL A 95 1.68 12.89 -5.16
C VAL A 95 2.79 13.42 -4.26
N ALA A 96 3.49 14.48 -4.69
CA ALA A 96 4.54 15.09 -3.88
C ALA A 96 4.00 15.60 -2.54
N LYS A 97 2.81 16.22 -2.54
CA LYS A 97 2.18 16.71 -1.30
C LYS A 97 1.74 15.55 -0.39
N GLN A 98 1.17 14.50 -0.94
CA GLN A 98 0.75 13.32 -0.17
C GLN A 98 1.95 12.61 0.45
N ALA A 99 3.03 12.40 -0.33
CA ALA A 99 4.27 11.79 0.14
C ALA A 99 4.90 12.61 1.28
N ALA A 100 5.08 13.92 1.09
CA ALA A 100 5.65 14.78 2.11
C ALA A 100 4.81 14.80 3.40
N SER A 101 3.48 14.83 3.28
CA SER A 101 2.59 14.82 4.45
C SER A 101 2.65 13.48 5.19
N LEU A 102 2.67 12.37 4.46
CA LEU A 102 2.79 11.04 5.07
C LEU A 102 4.14 10.87 5.75
N ASP A 103 5.21 11.30 5.10
CA ASP A 103 6.57 11.21 5.68
C ASP A 103 6.65 12.01 7.00
N GLU A 104 6.19 13.25 7.00
CA GLU A 104 6.16 14.10 8.20
C GLU A 104 5.29 13.49 9.30
N LEU A 105 4.05 13.10 9.00
CA LEU A 105 3.11 12.54 9.99
C LEU A 105 3.52 11.17 10.52
N SER A 106 4.26 10.41 9.74
CA SER A 106 4.78 9.11 10.15
C SER A 106 6.13 9.19 10.87
N GLY A 107 6.77 10.35 10.89
CA GLY A 107 8.10 10.54 11.48
C GLY A 107 9.23 9.98 10.61
N GLY A 108 9.16 10.18 9.29
CA GLY A 108 10.20 9.80 8.34
C GLY A 108 10.18 8.32 7.94
N ARG A 109 8.98 7.73 7.83
CA ARG A 109 8.84 6.29 7.54
C ARG A 109 8.42 5.95 6.10
N LEU A 110 8.29 6.94 5.19
CA LEU A 110 7.98 6.71 3.79
C LEU A 110 9.26 6.56 2.95
#